data_77e35e8abb2d22189b00bc77c06b6bc0
#
_entry.id   77e35e8abb2d22189b00bc77c06b6bc0
#
_cell.length_a   1.000
_cell.length_b   1.000
_cell.length_c   1.000
_cell.angle_alpha   90.00
_cell.angle_beta   90.00
_cell.angle_gamma   90.00
#
_symmetry.space_group_name_H-M   'P 1'
#
loop_
_entity.id
_entity.type
_entity.pdbx_description
1 polymer ?
#
loop_
_entity_poly.entity_id
_entity_poly.type
_entity_poly.pdbx_seq_one_letter_code
_entity_poly.pdbx_strand_id
1 'polypeptide(L)'
;MKDDAVIVNIARGPVINTEDLIAALSQRPRLSAALDVTDPEPLPDSHPILLAERVLVTPHYAGTTTSHERRFDLITTNIRRFLSDRPLVNKIDNILGY
;
A
#
# COMPACT_ATOMS: atom_id res chain seq x y z
N MET A 1 0.71 -15.29 14.33
CA MET A 1 -0.60 -14.74 13.93
C MET A 1 -1.68 -15.80 14.11
N LYS A 2 -2.96 -15.39 14.12
CA LYS A 2 -4.09 -16.33 14.17
C LYS A 2 -4.20 -17.13 12.85
N ASP A 3 -4.83 -18.33 12.92
CA ASP A 3 -4.98 -19.17 11.72
C ASP A 3 -5.93 -18.61 10.67
N ASP A 4 -6.85 -17.74 11.10
CA ASP A 4 -7.84 -17.05 10.28
C ASP A 4 -7.50 -15.56 10.07
N ALA A 5 -6.24 -15.21 10.18
CA ALA A 5 -5.80 -13.83 9.98
C ALA A 5 -5.99 -13.39 8.53
N VAL A 6 -6.22 -12.10 8.35
CA VAL A 6 -6.15 -11.42 7.04
C VAL A 6 -4.91 -10.52 7.04
N ILE A 7 -4.01 -10.77 6.10
CA ILE A 7 -2.84 -9.91 5.87
C ILE A 7 -3.22 -8.85 4.85
N VAL A 8 -3.00 -7.58 5.18
CA VAL A 8 -3.26 -6.47 4.24
C VAL A 8 -1.97 -5.69 4.04
N ASN A 9 -1.54 -5.54 2.78
CA ASN A 9 -0.39 -4.69 2.41
C ASN A 9 -0.81 -3.61 1.42
N ILE A 10 -0.84 -2.38 1.89
CA ILE A 10 -1.06 -1.17 1.10
C ILE A 10 0.14 -0.21 1.19
N ALA A 11 1.26 -0.70 1.69
CA ALA A 11 2.46 0.11 1.93
C ALA A 11 3.47 0.00 0.78
N ARG A 12 4.25 -1.09 0.77
CA ARG A 12 5.20 -1.42 -0.29
C ARG A 12 5.36 -2.94 -0.39
N GLY A 13 5.62 -3.44 -1.63
CA GLY A 13 5.78 -4.85 -1.90
C GLY A 13 6.80 -5.53 -0.98
N PRO A 14 8.05 -5.04 -0.89
CA PRO A 14 9.12 -5.66 -0.09
C PRO A 14 8.87 -5.73 1.43
N VAL A 15 7.78 -5.18 1.94
CA VAL A 15 7.38 -5.34 3.35
C VAL A 15 7.01 -6.78 3.66
N ILE A 16 6.60 -7.55 2.65
CA ILE A 16 6.25 -8.95 2.76
C ILE A 16 7.11 -9.77 1.79
N ASN A 17 7.76 -10.80 2.29
CA ASN A 17 8.36 -11.80 1.42
C ASN A 17 7.25 -12.58 0.73
N THR A 18 7.14 -12.46 -0.60
CA THR A 18 6.03 -13.04 -1.36
C THR A 18 6.07 -14.58 -1.37
N GLU A 19 7.27 -15.17 -1.41
CA GLU A 19 7.44 -16.64 -1.40
C GLU A 19 7.00 -17.23 -0.05
N ASP A 20 7.40 -16.60 1.05
CA ASP A 20 6.98 -17.00 2.39
C ASP A 20 5.47 -16.84 2.58
N LEU A 21 4.87 -15.79 2.00
CA LEU A 21 3.42 -15.61 2.03
C LEU A 21 2.70 -16.74 1.29
N ILE A 22 3.16 -17.12 0.09
CA ILE A 22 2.59 -18.22 -0.68
C ILE A 22 2.68 -19.54 0.12
N ALA A 23 3.84 -19.81 0.71
CA ALA A 23 4.03 -20.98 1.55
C ALA A 23 3.09 -20.98 2.77
N ALA A 24 2.93 -19.83 3.43
CA ALA A 24 2.03 -19.70 4.57
C ALA A 24 0.55 -19.89 4.18
N LEU A 25 0.12 -19.36 3.04
CA LEU A 25 -1.25 -19.53 2.52
C LEU A 25 -1.57 -20.99 2.20
N SER A 26 -0.61 -21.73 1.65
CA SER A 26 -0.77 -23.17 1.35
C SER A 26 -0.87 -24.02 2.61
N GLN A 27 -0.16 -23.67 3.67
CA GLN A 27 -0.15 -24.40 4.94
C GLN A 27 -1.31 -24.04 5.88
N ARG A 28 -1.93 -22.89 5.69
CA ARG A 28 -2.98 -22.35 6.58
C ARG A 28 -4.28 -22.10 5.81
N PRO A 29 -5.21 -23.05 5.82
CA PRO A 29 -6.41 -23.00 4.97
C PRO A 29 -7.36 -21.83 5.26
N ARG A 30 -7.20 -21.12 6.37
CA ARG A 30 -8.04 -19.97 6.74
C ARG A 30 -7.31 -18.63 6.65
N LEU A 31 -5.99 -18.65 6.39
CA LEU A 31 -5.22 -17.43 6.15
C LEU A 31 -5.61 -16.83 4.80
N SER A 32 -5.75 -15.51 4.74
CA SER A 32 -6.03 -14.77 3.51
C SER A 32 -5.16 -13.51 3.42
N ALA A 33 -5.04 -12.98 2.21
CA ALA A 33 -4.25 -11.77 1.98
C ALA A 33 -4.95 -10.82 1.00
N ALA A 34 -4.77 -9.50 1.22
CA ALA A 34 -5.14 -8.44 0.30
C ALA A 34 -3.90 -7.56 0.05
N LEU A 35 -3.45 -7.52 -1.19
CA LEU A 35 -2.20 -6.89 -1.59
C LEU A 35 -2.49 -5.81 -2.65
N ASP A 36 -2.28 -4.55 -2.29
CA ASP A 36 -2.33 -3.46 -3.27
C ASP A 36 -0.94 -3.18 -3.85
N VAL A 37 0.10 -3.71 -3.22
CA VAL A 37 1.50 -3.60 -3.61
C VAL A 37 2.17 -4.97 -3.53
N THR A 38 3.08 -5.25 -4.46
CA THR A 38 3.74 -6.56 -4.60
C THR A 38 5.24 -6.41 -4.87
N ASP A 39 5.97 -7.50 -4.74
CA ASP A 39 7.36 -7.60 -5.16
C ASP A 39 7.55 -8.93 -5.91
N PRO A 40 7.85 -8.90 -7.24
CA PRO A 40 8.04 -7.70 -8.11
C PRO A 40 6.75 -6.94 -8.35
N GLU A 41 6.89 -5.69 -8.80
CA GLU A 41 5.78 -4.85 -9.22
C GLU A 41 6.08 -4.20 -10.60
N PRO A 42 5.24 -4.44 -11.66
CA PRO A 42 4.05 -5.27 -11.64
C PRO A 42 4.38 -6.78 -11.52
N LEU A 43 3.43 -7.56 -10.99
CA LEU A 43 3.55 -9.01 -11.01
C LEU A 43 3.50 -9.55 -12.44
N PRO A 44 4.33 -10.55 -12.79
CA PRO A 44 4.12 -11.32 -14.02
C PRO A 44 2.77 -12.04 -14.02
N ASP A 45 2.11 -12.14 -15.18
CA ASP A 45 0.78 -12.77 -15.33
C ASP A 45 0.72 -14.22 -14.81
N SER A 46 1.87 -14.93 -14.84
CA SER A 46 2.00 -16.30 -14.36
C SER A 46 2.44 -16.40 -12.89
N HIS A 47 2.50 -15.31 -12.15
CA HIS A 47 3.02 -15.32 -10.80
C HIS A 47 2.14 -16.18 -9.86
N PRO A 48 2.70 -17.11 -9.07
CA PRO A 48 1.93 -18.05 -8.25
C PRO A 48 0.96 -17.40 -7.28
N ILE A 49 1.24 -16.20 -6.79
CA ILE A 49 0.35 -15.45 -5.87
C ILE A 49 -1.01 -15.14 -6.50
N LEU A 50 -1.07 -14.97 -7.83
CA LEU A 50 -2.32 -14.69 -8.57
C LEU A 50 -3.22 -15.94 -8.66
N LEU A 51 -2.64 -17.12 -8.49
CA LEU A 51 -3.35 -18.40 -8.49
C LEU A 51 -3.70 -18.87 -7.07
N ALA A 52 -3.19 -18.20 -6.05
CA ALA A 52 -3.46 -18.56 -4.67
C ALA A 52 -4.92 -18.28 -4.32
N GLU A 53 -5.62 -19.28 -3.78
CA GLU A 53 -6.93 -19.08 -3.19
C GLU A 53 -6.84 -18.06 -2.04
N ARG A 54 -7.89 -17.31 -1.80
CA ARG A 54 -7.97 -16.35 -0.70
C ARG A 54 -6.95 -15.21 -0.76
N VAL A 55 -6.46 -14.86 -1.94
CA VAL A 55 -5.66 -13.68 -2.19
C VAL A 55 -6.41 -12.71 -3.10
N LEU A 56 -6.47 -11.47 -2.69
CA LEU A 56 -6.90 -10.35 -3.52
C LEU A 56 -5.68 -9.51 -3.86
N VAL A 57 -5.45 -9.27 -5.15
CA VAL A 57 -4.41 -8.33 -5.61
C VAL A 57 -5.08 -7.18 -6.34
N THR A 58 -4.73 -5.96 -5.98
CA THR A 58 -5.15 -4.74 -6.68
C THR A 58 -3.91 -4.03 -7.23
N PRO A 59 -4.04 -3.27 -8.34
CA PRO A 59 -2.89 -2.74 -9.06
C PRO A 59 -2.42 -1.37 -8.52
N HIS A 60 -2.04 -1.33 -7.24
CA HIS A 60 -1.48 -0.16 -6.55
C HIS A 60 -2.41 1.07 -6.58
N TYR A 61 -3.70 0.84 -6.29
CA TYR A 61 -4.72 1.89 -6.33
C TYR A 61 -5.13 2.45 -4.97
N ALA A 62 -4.66 1.89 -3.86
CA ALA A 62 -5.06 2.33 -2.52
C ALA A 62 -4.85 3.83 -2.26
N GLY A 63 -3.88 4.45 -2.94
CA GLY A 63 -3.60 5.88 -2.84
C GLY A 63 -4.33 6.77 -3.84
N THR A 64 -5.10 6.23 -4.80
CA THR A 64 -5.58 7.01 -5.95
C THR A 64 -7.06 7.41 -5.89
N THR A 65 -7.90 6.68 -5.19
CA THR A 65 -9.34 6.66 -5.45
C THR A 65 -10.20 7.73 -4.79
N THR A 66 -9.76 8.42 -3.73
CA THR A 66 -10.65 9.34 -3.00
C THR A 66 -10.06 10.72 -2.69
N SER A 67 -8.89 11.03 -3.17
CA SER A 67 -8.11 12.16 -2.67
C SER A 67 -7.72 13.21 -3.71
N HIS A 68 -8.26 13.16 -4.95
CA HIS A 68 -7.89 14.17 -5.97
C HIS A 68 -8.23 15.58 -5.49
N GLU A 69 -9.44 15.80 -4.98
CA GLU A 69 -9.84 17.12 -4.46
C GLU A 69 -8.97 17.52 -3.27
N ARG A 70 -8.81 16.64 -2.27
CA ARG A 70 -7.97 16.91 -1.09
C ARG A 70 -6.51 17.17 -1.44
N ARG A 71 -5.96 16.43 -2.40
CA ARG A 71 -4.59 16.66 -2.88
C ARG A 71 -4.48 18.00 -3.59
N PHE A 72 -5.43 18.30 -4.46
CA PHE A 72 -5.46 19.58 -5.17
C PHE A 72 -5.57 20.76 -4.19
N ASP A 73 -6.46 20.66 -3.21
CA ASP A 73 -6.63 21.68 -2.16
C ASP A 73 -5.36 21.84 -1.32
N LEU A 74 -4.72 20.76 -0.95
CA LEU A 74 -3.45 20.79 -0.20
C LEU A 74 -2.34 21.45 -1.02
N ILE A 75 -2.18 21.04 -2.28
CA ILE A 75 -1.17 21.61 -3.19
C ILE A 75 -1.41 23.11 -3.38
N THR A 76 -2.63 23.51 -3.73
CA THR A 76 -2.96 24.91 -3.97
C THR A 76 -2.83 25.75 -2.70
N THR A 77 -3.21 25.20 -1.56
CA THR A 77 -3.02 25.84 -0.26
C THR A 77 -1.53 26.05 0.03
N ASN A 78 -0.70 25.03 -0.18
CA ASN A 78 0.73 25.14 0.08
C ASN A 78 1.43 26.10 -0.89
N ILE A 79 1.03 26.13 -2.16
CA ILE A 79 1.56 27.11 -3.11
C ILE A 79 1.24 28.55 -2.63
N ARG A 80 -0.01 28.82 -2.26
CA ARG A 80 -0.41 30.14 -1.74
C ARG A 80 0.34 30.51 -0.46
N ARG A 81 0.53 29.57 0.46
CA ARG A 81 1.27 29.79 1.71
C ARG A 81 2.75 30.07 1.43
N PHE A 82 3.35 29.31 0.52
CA PHE A 82 4.75 29.51 0.11
C PHE A 82 4.96 30.91 -0.49
N LEU A 83 4.10 31.33 -1.43
CA LEU A 83 4.16 32.66 -2.03
C LEU A 83 3.92 33.83 -1.05
N SER A 84 3.38 33.53 0.14
CA SER A 84 3.06 34.52 1.19
C SER A 84 3.96 34.36 2.42
N ASP A 85 5.09 33.65 2.31
CA ASP A 85 6.02 33.36 3.42
C ASP A 85 5.33 32.78 4.67
N ARG A 86 4.27 31.99 4.47
CA ARG A 86 3.57 31.29 5.55
C ARG A 86 4.06 29.85 5.69
N PRO A 87 4.06 29.28 6.91
CA PRO A 87 4.40 27.88 7.11
C PRO A 87 3.52 26.96 6.27
N LEU A 88 4.10 25.93 5.66
CA LEU A 88 3.35 24.92 4.90
C LEU A 88 2.53 24.04 5.83
N VAL A 89 1.40 23.53 5.35
CA VAL A 89 0.62 22.47 6.02
C VAL A 89 1.15 21.10 5.60
N ASN A 90 1.01 20.10 6.43
CA ASN A 90 1.53 18.74 6.22
C ASN A 90 3.05 18.69 5.95
N LYS A 91 3.80 19.57 6.58
CA LYS A 91 5.27 19.51 6.52
C LYS A 91 5.74 18.30 7.33
N ILE A 92 6.53 17.45 6.69
CA ILE A 92 7.20 16.34 7.38
C ILE A 92 8.26 16.90 8.32
N ASP A 93 8.24 16.46 9.56
CA ASP A 93 9.33 16.68 10.49
C ASP A 93 10.44 15.67 10.19
N ASN A 94 11.61 16.14 9.72
CA ASN A 94 12.71 15.27 9.33
C ASN A 94 13.37 14.54 10.52
N ILE A 95 13.09 14.96 11.75
CA ILE A 95 13.60 14.33 12.97
C ILE A 95 12.64 13.21 13.41
N LEU A 96 11.34 13.49 13.39
CA LEU A 96 10.31 12.54 13.79
C LEU A 96 9.90 11.58 12.65
N GLY A 97 10.16 11.94 11.40
CA GLY A 97 9.86 11.10 10.22
C GLY A 97 8.40 11.09 9.78
N TYR A 98 7.55 11.96 10.35
CA TYR A 98 6.13 12.11 9.98
C TYR A 98 5.64 13.56 10.14
#